data_7b1f293d45eaf72a1b261ffcb7e13f8d
#
_entry.id   7b1f293d45eaf72a1b261ffcb7e13f8d
#
_cell.length_a   1.000
_cell.length_b   1.000
_cell.length_c   1.000
_cell.angle_alpha   90.00
_cell.angle_beta   90.00
_cell.angle_gamma   90.00
#
_symmetry.space_group_name_H-M   'P 1'
#
loop_
_entity.id
_entity.type
_entity.pdbx_description
1 polymer ?
#
loop_
_entity_poly.entity_id
_entity_poly.type
_entity_poly.pdbx_seq_one_letter_code
_entity_poly.pdbx_strand_id
1 'polypeptide(L)'
;STQRNGRAPLEGDVIVSATDDYDNNGRPSVSMTMNSDGARRWAQLTKMNVGKPIAIALDGYIYSAPNVINEITGGQSQITGQFTQEDTKDLANVLKSGKMPAPAKIVQEDIVGPSLGQKSIQQGILSFVVAFIALMIYMCAVYGLIPGMVANCALILNFFFTLGILASFQAALTMSGIAGMVLTLGMAVDANVLIYERTKEELRAGKTVKQALQDGYKNAFSAIFDSNITSIITGIILFNFGTGPIRGFATTLIIGIVCSFFTAVFVTRLVYEWRLGKEKWTNLTFVTPLSEKWMRAPKFNFMGAYKTSF
;
A
#
# COMPACT_ATOMS: atom_id res chain seq x y z
N SER A 1 -4.62 6.10 -45.97
CA SER A 1 -6.06 5.82 -46.03
C SER A 1 -6.33 4.54 -45.22
N THR A 2 -7.17 4.62 -44.24
CA THR A 2 -7.69 3.48 -43.52
C THR A 2 -8.49 2.59 -44.48
N GLN A 3 -8.37 1.27 -44.36
CA GLN A 3 -9.25 0.36 -45.07
C GLN A 3 -10.72 0.62 -44.67
N ARG A 4 -11.67 0.17 -45.50
CA ARG A 4 -13.12 0.33 -45.27
C ARG A 4 -13.60 -0.14 -43.88
N ASN A 5 -12.77 -0.91 -43.17
CA ASN A 5 -13.06 -1.48 -41.82
C ASN A 5 -12.47 -0.67 -40.67
N GLY A 6 -11.90 0.52 -40.92
CA GLY A 6 -11.23 1.32 -39.88
C GLY A 6 -9.89 0.75 -39.37
N ARG A 7 -9.39 -0.36 -39.94
CA ARG A 7 -8.11 -0.96 -39.57
C ARG A 7 -6.95 -0.37 -40.40
N ALA A 8 -5.76 -0.37 -39.80
CA ALA A 8 -4.54 0.00 -40.51
C ALA A 8 -4.20 -1.06 -41.58
N PRO A 9 -3.66 -0.68 -42.76
CA PRO A 9 -3.20 -1.63 -43.78
C PRO A 9 -2.07 -2.54 -43.28
N LEU A 10 -1.26 -2.06 -42.35
CA LEU A 10 -0.20 -2.79 -41.66
C LEU A 10 -0.34 -2.49 -40.15
N GLU A 11 -0.43 -3.53 -39.36
CA GLU A 11 -0.50 -3.42 -37.90
C GLU A 11 0.88 -3.66 -37.28
N GLY A 12 1.12 -3.21 -36.04
CA GLY A 12 2.43 -3.27 -35.38
C GLY A 12 2.90 -4.68 -35.02
N ASP A 13 2.04 -5.68 -35.09
CA ASP A 13 2.35 -7.10 -34.83
C ASP A 13 3.38 -7.73 -35.80
N VAL A 14 3.60 -7.09 -36.93
CA VAL A 14 4.59 -7.53 -37.93
C VAL A 14 6.00 -6.99 -37.66
N ILE A 15 6.17 -6.07 -36.72
CA ILE A 15 7.47 -5.48 -36.39
C ILE A 15 8.18 -6.43 -35.40
N VAL A 16 9.38 -6.90 -35.81
CA VAL A 16 10.21 -7.78 -35.00
C VAL A 16 11.16 -7.00 -34.10
N SER A 17 11.73 -5.91 -34.63
CA SER A 17 12.62 -5.03 -33.87
C SER A 17 12.54 -3.59 -34.38
N ALA A 18 12.73 -2.65 -33.47
CA ALA A 18 12.91 -1.24 -33.78
C ALA A 18 13.97 -0.67 -32.84
N THR A 19 14.89 0.12 -33.37
CA THR A 19 16.00 0.72 -32.64
C THR A 19 16.20 2.16 -33.07
N ASP A 20 16.57 3.02 -32.15
CA ASP A 20 17.09 4.33 -32.45
C ASP A 20 18.45 4.21 -33.13
N ASP A 21 18.67 4.94 -34.22
CA ASP A 21 19.84 4.90 -35.06
C ASP A 21 20.13 6.29 -35.62
N TYR A 22 21.16 6.40 -36.43
CA TYR A 22 21.48 7.64 -37.17
C TYR A 22 21.41 7.39 -38.67
N ASP A 23 20.93 8.38 -39.41
CA ASP A 23 20.94 8.33 -40.88
C ASP A 23 22.39 8.58 -41.42
N ASN A 24 22.58 8.40 -42.71
CA ASN A 24 23.87 8.61 -43.37
C ASN A 24 24.42 10.07 -43.21
N ASN A 25 23.59 11.00 -42.77
CA ASN A 25 23.95 12.39 -42.50
C ASN A 25 24.17 12.68 -41.01
N GLY A 26 24.18 11.63 -40.14
CA GLY A 26 24.35 11.76 -38.70
C GLY A 26 23.13 12.33 -37.96
N ARG A 27 21.93 12.31 -38.57
CA ARG A 27 20.70 12.78 -37.92
C ARG A 27 19.99 11.61 -37.22
N PRO A 28 19.34 11.85 -36.09
CA PRO A 28 18.57 10.80 -35.41
C PRO A 28 17.49 10.21 -36.33
N SER A 29 17.41 8.89 -36.35
CA SER A 29 16.47 8.11 -37.16
C SER A 29 16.04 6.87 -36.40
N VAL A 30 15.00 6.17 -36.88
CA VAL A 30 14.56 4.89 -36.32
C VAL A 30 14.68 3.81 -37.39
N SER A 31 15.43 2.78 -37.06
CA SER A 31 15.60 1.57 -37.89
C SER A 31 14.62 0.52 -37.43
N MET A 32 13.81 -0.05 -38.31
CA MET A 32 12.85 -1.11 -37.98
C MET A 32 13.00 -2.31 -38.91
N THR A 33 12.76 -3.49 -38.36
CA THR A 33 12.78 -4.76 -39.08
C THR A 33 11.45 -5.47 -38.90
N MET A 34 10.90 -5.96 -40.01
CA MET A 34 9.63 -6.68 -40.05
C MET A 34 9.82 -8.16 -40.28
N ASN A 35 8.84 -8.96 -39.90
CA ASN A 35 8.78 -10.36 -40.25
C ASN A 35 8.51 -10.56 -41.79
N SER A 36 8.57 -11.76 -42.28
CA SER A 36 8.40 -12.07 -43.72
C SER A 36 7.04 -11.68 -44.30
N ASP A 37 5.99 -11.70 -43.47
CA ASP A 37 4.64 -11.31 -43.87
C ASP A 37 4.50 -9.76 -43.92
N GLY A 38 5.04 -9.11 -42.89
CA GLY A 38 5.14 -7.65 -42.84
C GLY A 38 5.96 -7.07 -43.98
N ALA A 39 7.12 -7.71 -44.31
CA ALA A 39 7.97 -7.27 -45.40
C ALA A 39 7.24 -7.30 -46.76
N ARG A 40 6.45 -8.33 -47.03
CA ARG A 40 5.65 -8.42 -48.26
C ARG A 40 4.57 -7.37 -48.35
N ARG A 41 3.84 -7.17 -47.28
CA ARG A 41 2.79 -6.14 -47.19
C ARG A 41 3.38 -4.72 -47.25
N TRP A 42 4.53 -4.52 -46.60
CA TRP A 42 5.24 -3.23 -46.61
C TRP A 42 5.76 -2.87 -48.01
N ALA A 43 6.33 -3.84 -48.73
CA ALA A 43 6.75 -3.64 -50.11
C ALA A 43 5.58 -3.19 -50.99
N GLN A 44 4.44 -3.87 -50.89
CA GLN A 44 3.25 -3.50 -51.64
C GLN A 44 2.71 -2.11 -51.27
N LEU A 45 2.69 -1.80 -49.98
CA LEU A 45 2.21 -0.52 -49.42
C LEU A 45 3.12 0.64 -49.86
N THR A 46 4.45 0.46 -49.77
CA THR A 46 5.41 1.48 -50.19
C THR A 46 5.41 1.66 -51.70
N LYS A 47 5.30 0.61 -52.50
CA LYS A 47 5.18 0.68 -53.95
C LYS A 47 4.00 1.53 -54.40
N MET A 48 2.83 1.38 -53.77
CA MET A 48 1.61 2.13 -54.13
C MET A 48 1.62 3.60 -53.63
N ASN A 49 2.53 3.92 -52.72
CA ASN A 49 2.57 5.23 -52.06
C ASN A 49 3.91 5.95 -52.22
N VAL A 50 4.71 5.62 -53.23
CA VAL A 50 5.94 6.37 -53.55
C VAL A 50 5.63 7.85 -53.75
N GLY A 51 6.37 8.72 -53.08
CA GLY A 51 6.17 10.17 -53.06
C GLY A 51 5.04 10.65 -52.16
N LYS A 52 4.35 9.75 -51.44
CA LYS A 52 3.27 10.11 -50.50
C LYS A 52 3.67 9.79 -49.06
N PRO A 53 3.10 10.50 -48.06
CA PRO A 53 3.34 10.19 -46.67
C PRO A 53 2.57 8.93 -46.22
N ILE A 54 3.21 8.09 -45.44
CA ILE A 54 2.57 7.00 -44.69
C ILE A 54 2.56 7.36 -43.23
N ALA A 55 1.36 7.49 -42.64
CA ALA A 55 1.22 7.84 -41.25
C ALA A 55 1.47 6.65 -40.35
N ILE A 56 2.25 6.86 -39.31
CA ILE A 56 2.41 5.94 -38.17
C ILE A 56 1.43 6.43 -37.09
N ALA A 57 0.43 5.59 -36.82
CA ALA A 57 -0.60 5.90 -35.83
C ALA A 57 -0.50 4.98 -34.62
N LEU A 58 -0.64 5.55 -33.42
CA LEU A 58 -0.72 4.85 -32.16
C LEU A 58 -1.98 5.32 -31.42
N ASP A 59 -2.81 4.38 -30.96
CA ASP A 59 -4.06 4.65 -30.21
C ASP A 59 -4.98 5.71 -30.87
N GLY A 60 -5.00 5.73 -32.21
CA GLY A 60 -5.84 6.67 -32.98
C GLY A 60 -5.20 8.03 -33.24
N TYR A 61 -4.02 8.32 -32.72
CA TYR A 61 -3.26 9.53 -32.96
C TYR A 61 -2.13 9.28 -33.97
N ILE A 62 -1.89 10.24 -34.86
CA ILE A 62 -0.77 10.20 -35.81
C ILE A 62 0.49 10.68 -35.07
N TYR A 63 1.44 9.77 -34.89
CA TYR A 63 2.71 10.08 -34.25
C TYR A 63 3.72 10.71 -35.22
N SER A 64 3.77 10.19 -36.45
CA SER A 64 4.64 10.67 -37.52
C SER A 64 4.06 10.30 -38.88
N ALA A 65 4.42 11.02 -39.95
CA ALA A 65 3.98 10.75 -41.29
C ALA A 65 5.14 10.94 -42.31
N PRO A 66 6.16 10.06 -42.30
CA PRO A 66 7.28 10.16 -43.21
C PRO A 66 6.87 9.88 -44.66
N ASN A 67 7.51 10.55 -45.63
CA ASN A 67 7.32 10.32 -47.05
C ASN A 67 8.05 9.06 -47.52
N VAL A 68 7.41 8.28 -48.39
CA VAL A 68 8.01 7.10 -49.00
C VAL A 68 8.90 7.57 -50.17
N ILE A 69 10.19 7.29 -50.09
CA ILE A 69 11.16 7.66 -51.16
C ILE A 69 11.15 6.61 -52.26
N ASN A 70 11.24 5.33 -51.94
CA ASN A 70 11.29 4.20 -52.82
C ASN A 70 10.49 3.00 -52.31
N GLU A 71 10.23 2.00 -53.19
CA GLU A 71 9.71 0.69 -52.75
C GLU A 71 10.71 0.01 -51.82
N ILE A 72 10.21 -0.52 -50.71
CA ILE A 72 11.05 -1.19 -49.69
C ILE A 72 10.72 -2.68 -49.67
N THR A 73 11.54 -3.49 -50.30
CA THR A 73 11.29 -4.95 -50.45
C THR A 73 11.91 -5.83 -49.37
N GLY A 74 12.92 -5.32 -48.63
CA GLY A 74 13.73 -6.13 -47.72
C GLY A 74 13.18 -6.26 -46.27
N GLY A 75 12.03 -5.66 -45.97
CA GLY A 75 11.46 -5.66 -44.61
C GLY A 75 12.27 -4.86 -43.56
N GLN A 76 13.35 -4.22 -43.97
CA GLN A 76 14.10 -3.25 -43.20
C GLN A 76 13.73 -1.87 -43.69
N SER A 77 13.43 -0.97 -42.78
CA SER A 77 13.02 0.38 -43.09
C SER A 77 13.61 1.37 -42.09
N GLN A 78 14.04 2.51 -42.58
CA GLN A 78 14.55 3.60 -41.77
C GLN A 78 13.60 4.80 -41.87
N ILE A 79 13.18 5.29 -40.71
CA ILE A 79 12.32 6.45 -40.58
C ILE A 79 13.23 7.63 -40.26
N THR A 80 13.33 8.57 -41.22
CA THR A 80 14.13 9.79 -41.11
C THR A 80 13.21 11.01 -41.03
N GLY A 81 13.64 12.04 -40.33
CA GLY A 81 12.87 13.28 -40.18
C GLY A 81 13.61 14.30 -39.33
N GLN A 82 12.90 15.34 -38.91
CA GLN A 82 13.42 16.30 -37.94
C GLN A 82 13.14 15.80 -36.53
N PHE A 83 13.81 14.71 -36.13
CA PHE A 83 13.65 14.11 -34.85
C PHE A 83 14.77 14.54 -33.88
N THR A 84 14.43 14.70 -32.62
CA THR A 84 15.41 14.71 -31.54
C THR A 84 15.80 13.27 -31.17
N GLN A 85 16.86 13.10 -30.38
CA GLN A 85 17.26 11.77 -29.91
C GLN A 85 16.23 11.16 -28.95
N GLU A 86 15.46 11.99 -28.24
CA GLU A 86 14.34 11.52 -27.41
C GLU A 86 13.18 11.02 -28.26
N ASP A 87 12.81 11.76 -29.32
CA ASP A 87 11.75 11.36 -30.23
C ASP A 87 12.02 10.03 -30.91
N THR A 88 13.28 9.77 -31.30
CA THR A 88 13.64 8.50 -31.94
C THR A 88 13.61 7.32 -30.96
N LYS A 89 14.03 7.52 -29.71
CA LYS A 89 13.90 6.51 -28.67
C LYS A 89 12.45 6.17 -28.38
N ASP A 90 11.60 7.19 -28.22
CA ASP A 90 10.19 7.00 -27.95
C ASP A 90 9.50 6.30 -29.12
N LEU A 91 9.77 6.72 -30.37
CA LEU A 91 9.23 6.08 -31.57
C LEU A 91 9.71 4.63 -31.70
N ALA A 92 10.98 4.34 -31.43
CA ALA A 92 11.52 2.99 -31.45
C ALA A 92 10.84 2.10 -30.38
N ASN A 93 10.65 2.60 -29.18
CA ASN A 93 9.94 1.89 -28.10
C ASN A 93 8.48 1.60 -28.47
N VAL A 94 7.78 2.59 -29.05
CA VAL A 94 6.40 2.44 -29.53
C VAL A 94 6.30 1.36 -30.60
N LEU A 95 7.18 1.41 -31.61
CA LEU A 95 7.22 0.43 -32.69
C LEU A 95 7.57 -0.98 -32.17
N LYS A 96 8.52 -1.08 -31.23
CA LYS A 96 8.92 -2.35 -30.60
C LYS A 96 7.83 -2.96 -29.72
N SER A 97 7.00 -2.13 -29.11
CA SER A 97 5.88 -2.60 -28.26
C SER A 97 4.82 -3.36 -29.07
N GLY A 98 4.78 -3.15 -30.39
CA GLY A 98 3.83 -3.80 -31.28
C GLY A 98 2.38 -3.49 -30.93
N LYS A 99 1.49 -4.38 -31.34
CA LYS A 99 0.06 -4.28 -31.04
C LYS A 99 -0.20 -4.79 -29.61
N MET A 100 -0.64 -3.93 -28.71
CA MET A 100 -1.17 -4.39 -27.43
C MET A 100 -2.47 -5.18 -27.66
N PRO A 101 -2.61 -6.40 -27.09
CA PRO A 101 -3.79 -7.25 -27.29
C PRO A 101 -5.09 -6.62 -26.79
N ALA A 102 -4.98 -5.65 -25.87
CA ALA A 102 -6.09 -4.87 -25.35
C ALA A 102 -5.66 -3.41 -25.12
N PRO A 103 -6.55 -2.44 -25.35
CA PRO A 103 -6.24 -1.03 -25.09
C PRO A 103 -5.98 -0.83 -23.59
N ALA A 104 -4.81 -0.32 -23.25
CA ALA A 104 -4.50 0.08 -21.89
C ALA A 104 -5.22 1.42 -21.61
N LYS A 105 -6.02 1.44 -20.54
CA LYS A 105 -6.60 2.70 -20.01
C LYS A 105 -5.87 3.06 -18.74
N ILE A 106 -5.47 4.31 -18.62
CA ILE A 106 -5.01 4.86 -17.34
C ILE A 106 -6.23 4.85 -16.40
N VAL A 107 -6.21 4.00 -15.38
CA VAL A 107 -7.29 3.87 -14.39
C VAL A 107 -7.15 4.93 -13.32
N GLN A 108 -5.92 5.30 -12.99
CA GLN A 108 -5.59 6.31 -12.00
C GLN A 108 -4.21 6.92 -12.33
N GLU A 109 -4.13 8.22 -12.27
CA GLU A 109 -2.88 8.98 -12.39
C GLU A 109 -2.80 9.94 -11.19
N ASP A 110 -1.83 9.72 -10.32
CA ASP A 110 -1.57 10.58 -9.17
C ASP A 110 -0.26 11.34 -9.42
N ILE A 111 -0.37 12.60 -9.84
CA ILE A 111 0.77 13.48 -10.04
C ILE A 111 1.03 14.23 -8.73
N VAL A 112 1.99 13.76 -7.94
CA VAL A 112 2.45 14.44 -6.73
C VAL A 112 3.81 15.07 -7.01
N GLY A 113 3.87 16.39 -6.98
CA GLY A 113 5.14 17.10 -7.11
C GLY A 113 6.14 16.69 -6.01
N PRO A 114 7.45 16.58 -6.30
CA PRO A 114 8.46 16.10 -5.35
C PRO A 114 8.46 16.85 -4.01
N SER A 115 8.22 18.15 -4.03
CA SER A 115 8.17 19.00 -2.83
C SER A 115 6.93 18.76 -1.97
N LEU A 116 5.77 18.52 -2.59
CA LEU A 116 4.52 18.24 -1.88
C LEU A 116 4.55 16.84 -1.27
N GLY A 117 5.08 15.85 -1.99
CA GLY A 117 5.23 14.49 -1.49
C GLY A 117 6.14 14.42 -0.27
N GLN A 118 7.30 15.10 -0.32
CA GLN A 118 8.26 15.12 0.77
C GLN A 118 7.70 15.82 2.03
N LYS A 119 7.02 16.96 1.88
CA LYS A 119 6.38 17.67 2.99
C LYS A 119 5.29 16.82 3.65
N SER A 120 4.49 16.14 2.87
CA SER A 120 3.41 15.28 3.37
C SER A 120 3.93 14.05 4.11
N ILE A 121 5.01 13.43 3.62
CA ILE A 121 5.69 12.33 4.32
C ILE A 121 6.27 12.81 5.65
N GLN A 122 6.94 13.97 5.69
CA GLN A 122 7.47 14.53 6.94
C GLN A 122 6.36 14.83 7.95
N GLN A 123 5.25 15.40 7.52
CA GLN A 123 4.09 15.63 8.39
C GLN A 123 3.46 14.32 8.87
N GLY A 124 3.37 13.31 8.02
CA GLY A 124 2.89 11.98 8.39
C GLY A 124 3.77 11.31 9.45
N ILE A 125 5.08 11.34 9.26
CA ILE A 125 6.04 10.80 10.24
C ILE A 125 5.98 11.57 11.56
N LEU A 126 5.90 12.91 11.52
CA LEU A 126 5.76 13.72 12.72
C LEU A 126 4.49 13.37 13.49
N SER A 127 3.36 13.27 12.79
CA SER A 127 2.07 12.87 13.40
C SER A 127 2.13 11.48 14.02
N PHE A 128 2.80 10.53 13.34
CA PHE A 128 3.04 9.19 13.85
C PHE A 128 3.83 9.23 15.16
N VAL A 129 4.97 9.95 15.20
CA VAL A 129 5.82 10.05 16.40
C VAL A 129 5.07 10.68 17.55
N VAL A 130 4.30 11.75 17.30
CA VAL A 130 3.49 12.42 18.35
C VAL A 130 2.43 11.46 18.88
N ALA A 131 1.69 10.76 18.02
CA ALA A 131 0.69 9.78 18.43
C ALA A 131 1.31 8.62 19.23
N PHE A 132 2.46 8.12 18.80
CA PHE A 132 3.20 7.04 19.45
C PHE A 132 3.61 7.43 20.88
N ILE A 133 4.22 8.60 21.05
CA ILE A 133 4.62 9.12 22.37
C ILE A 133 3.39 9.36 23.26
N ALA A 134 2.34 9.93 22.70
CA ALA A 134 1.10 10.18 23.47
C ALA A 134 0.49 8.87 23.99
N LEU A 135 0.45 7.81 23.16
CA LEU A 135 -0.04 6.49 23.56
C LEU A 135 0.85 5.85 24.63
N MET A 136 2.17 5.98 24.53
CA MET A 136 3.10 5.47 25.53
C MET A 136 2.88 6.16 26.90
N ILE A 137 2.74 7.45 26.90
CA ILE A 137 2.45 8.24 28.11
C ILE A 137 1.07 7.84 28.69
N TYR A 138 0.06 7.71 27.84
CA TYR A 138 -1.28 7.31 28.23
C TYR A 138 -1.28 5.95 28.95
N MET A 139 -0.61 4.95 28.39
CA MET A 139 -0.53 3.62 28.99
C MET A 139 0.12 3.62 30.38
N CYS A 140 1.22 4.36 30.55
CA CYS A 140 1.87 4.51 31.84
C CYS A 140 1.02 5.29 32.85
N ALA A 141 0.33 6.33 32.42
CA ALA A 141 -0.50 7.17 33.27
C ALA A 141 -1.75 6.46 33.79
N VAL A 142 -2.37 5.62 32.95
CA VAL A 142 -3.64 4.93 33.27
C VAL A 142 -3.43 3.62 34.02
N TYR A 143 -2.49 2.78 33.57
CA TYR A 143 -2.28 1.42 34.09
C TYR A 143 -1.12 1.29 35.05
N GLY A 144 -0.38 2.37 35.26
CA GLY A 144 0.80 2.38 36.11
C GLY A 144 2.09 2.06 35.37
N LEU A 145 3.22 2.23 36.07
CA LEU A 145 4.53 2.20 35.43
C LEU A 145 4.87 0.82 34.86
N ILE A 146 4.64 -0.25 35.63
CA ILE A 146 5.04 -1.62 35.22
C ILE A 146 4.14 -2.15 34.10
N PRO A 147 2.79 -2.20 34.25
CA PRO A 147 1.94 -2.63 33.17
C PRO A 147 2.04 -1.72 31.93
N GLY A 148 2.16 -0.42 32.12
CA GLY A 148 2.36 0.55 31.05
C GLY A 148 3.67 0.29 30.28
N MET A 149 4.77 0.01 30.95
CA MET A 149 6.04 -0.33 30.29
C MET A 149 5.98 -1.65 29.53
N VAL A 150 5.27 -2.67 30.03
CA VAL A 150 5.08 -3.93 29.30
C VAL A 150 4.27 -3.70 28.02
N ALA A 151 3.20 -2.94 28.11
CA ALA A 151 2.41 -2.56 26.93
C ALA A 151 3.22 -1.73 25.93
N ASN A 152 4.01 -0.78 26.41
CA ASN A 152 4.89 0.04 25.57
C ASN A 152 5.97 -0.81 24.89
N CYS A 153 6.55 -1.77 25.57
CA CYS A 153 7.49 -2.71 24.96
C CYS A 153 6.81 -3.52 23.83
N ALA A 154 5.59 -3.99 24.06
CA ALA A 154 4.81 -4.69 23.04
C ALA A 154 4.49 -3.77 21.84
N LEU A 155 4.19 -2.49 22.09
CA LEU A 155 3.92 -1.50 21.05
C LEU A 155 5.16 -1.22 20.20
N ILE A 156 6.34 -1.10 20.81
CA ILE A 156 7.62 -0.94 20.11
C ILE A 156 7.92 -2.17 19.26
N LEU A 157 7.72 -3.37 19.82
CA LEU A 157 7.91 -4.62 19.09
C LEU A 157 6.93 -4.77 17.92
N ASN A 158 5.67 -4.40 18.12
CA ASN A 158 4.67 -4.38 17.05
C ASN A 158 5.12 -3.48 15.89
N PHE A 159 5.54 -2.26 16.20
CA PHE A 159 6.06 -1.35 15.19
C PHE A 159 7.25 -1.93 14.43
N PHE A 160 8.20 -2.52 15.16
CA PHE A 160 9.39 -3.14 14.58
C PHE A 160 9.03 -4.32 13.66
N PHE A 161 8.12 -5.19 14.08
CA PHE A 161 7.64 -6.30 13.26
C PHE A 161 6.87 -5.82 12.02
N THR A 162 6.01 -4.82 12.17
CA THR A 162 5.27 -4.25 11.06
C THR A 162 6.20 -3.67 10.00
N LEU A 163 7.20 -2.87 10.41
CA LEU A 163 8.20 -2.34 9.48
C LEU A 163 9.07 -3.45 8.87
N GLY A 164 9.49 -4.44 9.65
CA GLY A 164 10.28 -5.56 9.16
C GLY A 164 9.56 -6.38 8.09
N ILE A 165 8.27 -6.65 8.30
CA ILE A 165 7.43 -7.36 7.32
C ILE A 165 7.23 -6.51 6.07
N LEU A 166 6.87 -5.22 6.21
CA LEU A 166 6.71 -4.31 5.07
C LEU A 166 8.00 -4.21 4.24
N ALA A 167 9.15 -4.10 4.88
CA ALA A 167 10.46 -4.07 4.21
C ALA A 167 10.77 -5.40 3.50
N SER A 168 10.44 -6.54 4.11
CA SER A 168 10.63 -7.88 3.51
C SER A 168 9.82 -8.06 2.23
N PHE A 169 8.59 -7.52 2.18
CA PHE A 169 7.74 -7.55 0.99
C PHE A 169 8.06 -6.44 -0.02
N GLN A 170 9.08 -5.61 0.23
CA GLN A 170 9.42 -4.44 -0.60
C GLN A 170 8.19 -3.53 -0.84
N ALA A 171 7.27 -3.49 0.12
CA ALA A 171 6.07 -2.68 0.02
C ALA A 171 6.43 -1.19 0.12
N ALA A 172 6.03 -0.41 -0.89
CA ALA A 172 6.24 1.02 -0.87
C ALA A 172 5.43 1.66 0.27
N LEU A 173 6.10 2.40 1.14
CA LEU A 173 5.46 3.15 2.21
C LEU A 173 4.81 4.40 1.63
N THR A 174 3.53 4.31 1.31
CA THR A 174 2.72 5.42 0.82
C THR A 174 2.21 6.27 1.97
N MET A 175 1.74 7.50 1.70
CA MET A 175 1.09 8.35 2.71
C MET A 175 -0.10 7.67 3.37
N SER A 176 -0.92 6.98 2.57
CA SER A 176 -2.04 6.18 3.08
C SER A 176 -1.57 5.00 3.92
N GLY A 177 -0.41 4.39 3.59
CA GLY A 177 0.24 3.37 4.40
C GLY A 177 0.67 3.91 5.77
N ILE A 178 1.22 5.14 5.84
CA ILE A 178 1.53 5.80 7.12
C ILE A 178 0.26 6.01 7.94
N ALA A 179 -0.84 6.46 7.33
CA ALA A 179 -2.13 6.58 8.01
C ALA A 179 -2.64 5.23 8.54
N GLY A 180 -2.49 4.15 7.77
CA GLY A 180 -2.76 2.78 8.23
C GLY A 180 -1.92 2.37 9.44
N MET A 181 -0.63 2.70 9.46
CA MET A 181 0.23 2.46 10.62
C MET A 181 -0.21 3.23 11.85
N VAL A 182 -0.60 4.50 11.74
CA VAL A 182 -1.11 5.31 12.86
C VAL A 182 -2.39 4.67 13.43
N LEU A 183 -3.28 4.22 12.57
CA LEU A 183 -4.51 3.54 12.99
C LEU A 183 -4.19 2.22 13.72
N THR A 184 -3.28 1.42 13.21
CA THR A 184 -2.91 0.14 13.83
C THR A 184 -2.22 0.30 15.18
N LEU A 185 -1.52 1.42 15.42
CA LEU A 185 -0.99 1.73 16.76
C LEU A 185 -2.10 1.86 17.80
N GLY A 186 -3.20 2.56 17.46
CA GLY A 186 -4.36 2.66 18.34
C GLY A 186 -4.97 1.29 18.66
N MET A 187 -5.16 0.46 17.65
CA MET A 187 -5.68 -0.89 17.81
C MET A 187 -4.71 -1.83 18.55
N ALA A 188 -3.39 -1.62 18.42
CA ALA A 188 -2.39 -2.40 19.14
C ALA A 188 -2.45 -2.16 20.65
N VAL A 189 -2.75 -0.94 21.06
CA VAL A 189 -2.95 -0.60 22.47
C VAL A 189 -4.27 -1.15 23.01
N ASP A 190 -5.32 -1.17 22.19
CA ASP A 190 -6.67 -1.60 22.60
C ASP A 190 -6.69 -3.05 23.11
N ALA A 191 -5.98 -3.97 22.48
CA ALA A 191 -5.85 -5.34 22.96
C ALA A 191 -5.24 -5.42 24.37
N ASN A 192 -4.20 -4.63 24.66
CA ASN A 192 -3.59 -4.57 25.97
C ASN A 192 -4.53 -3.93 27.00
N VAL A 193 -5.25 -2.88 26.60
CA VAL A 193 -6.28 -2.22 27.42
C VAL A 193 -7.37 -3.21 27.84
N LEU A 194 -7.90 -4.00 26.90
CA LEU A 194 -8.91 -5.04 27.18
C LEU A 194 -8.41 -6.07 28.19
N ILE A 195 -7.18 -6.57 28.01
CA ILE A 195 -6.57 -7.53 28.93
C ILE A 195 -6.43 -6.91 30.34
N TYR A 196 -5.96 -5.67 30.42
CA TYR A 196 -5.74 -5.00 31.70
C TYR A 196 -7.06 -4.67 32.41
N GLU A 197 -8.09 -4.25 31.70
CA GLU A 197 -9.40 -4.02 32.31
C GLU A 197 -10.02 -5.30 32.83
N ARG A 198 -9.93 -6.41 32.10
CA ARG A 198 -10.35 -7.73 32.59
C ARG A 198 -9.53 -8.18 33.81
N THR A 199 -8.22 -7.97 33.78
CA THR A 199 -7.36 -8.24 34.94
C THR A 199 -7.75 -7.42 36.17
N LYS A 200 -8.11 -6.13 35.99
CA LYS A 200 -8.62 -5.28 37.08
C LYS A 200 -9.92 -5.81 37.66
N GLU A 201 -10.85 -6.27 36.84
CA GLU A 201 -12.10 -6.86 37.30
C GLU A 201 -11.84 -8.08 38.18
N GLU A 202 -10.94 -8.97 37.76
CA GLU A 202 -10.58 -10.16 38.50
C GLU A 202 -9.81 -9.85 39.81
N LEU A 203 -8.96 -8.84 39.81
CA LEU A 203 -8.30 -8.32 41.02
C LEU A 203 -9.30 -7.75 42.02
N ARG A 204 -10.31 -7.00 41.54
CA ARG A 204 -11.40 -6.47 42.39
C ARG A 204 -12.25 -7.62 43.01
N ALA A 205 -12.34 -8.75 42.31
CA ALA A 205 -13.00 -9.96 42.82
C ALA A 205 -12.16 -10.71 43.90
N GLY A 206 -10.97 -10.20 44.26
CA GLY A 206 -10.12 -10.76 45.30
C GLY A 206 -9.16 -11.85 44.85
N LYS A 207 -8.97 -12.06 43.58
CA LYS A 207 -7.99 -13.05 43.07
C LYS A 207 -6.55 -12.55 43.19
N THR A 208 -5.62 -13.50 43.28
CA THR A 208 -4.19 -13.18 43.24
C THR A 208 -3.80 -12.61 41.88
N VAL A 209 -2.73 -11.81 41.81
CA VAL A 209 -2.25 -11.19 40.56
C VAL A 209 -2.03 -12.22 39.46
N LYS A 210 -1.49 -13.39 39.81
CA LYS A 210 -1.24 -14.48 38.87
C LYS A 210 -2.55 -15.04 38.27
N GLN A 211 -3.53 -15.31 39.12
CA GLN A 211 -4.84 -15.79 38.69
C GLN A 211 -5.60 -14.75 37.90
N ALA A 212 -5.61 -13.51 38.38
CA ALA A 212 -6.29 -12.38 37.72
C ALA A 212 -5.73 -12.12 36.32
N LEU A 213 -4.41 -12.21 36.11
CA LEU A 213 -3.81 -12.12 34.79
C LEU A 213 -4.20 -13.28 33.88
N GLN A 214 -4.12 -14.53 34.39
CA GLN A 214 -4.50 -15.70 33.59
C GLN A 214 -5.96 -15.63 33.13
N ASP A 215 -6.85 -15.30 34.06
CA ASP A 215 -8.29 -15.14 33.73
C ASP A 215 -8.54 -13.91 32.85
N GLY A 216 -7.82 -12.81 33.08
CA GLY A 216 -7.86 -11.61 32.23
C GLY A 216 -7.52 -11.90 30.78
N TYR A 217 -6.42 -12.60 30.52
CA TYR A 217 -6.05 -13.04 29.17
C TYR A 217 -7.09 -14.00 28.57
N LYS A 218 -7.58 -14.96 29.34
CA LYS A 218 -8.57 -15.94 28.89
C LYS A 218 -9.89 -15.26 28.52
N ASN A 219 -10.39 -14.37 29.38
CA ASN A 219 -11.68 -13.69 29.18
C ASN A 219 -11.63 -12.60 28.10
N ALA A 220 -10.47 -11.94 27.92
CA ALA A 220 -10.28 -10.94 26.88
C ALA A 220 -10.05 -11.55 25.49
N PHE A 221 -9.54 -12.80 25.42
CA PHE A 221 -9.11 -13.41 24.17
C PHE A 221 -10.17 -13.44 23.08
N SER A 222 -11.39 -13.87 23.40
CA SER A 222 -12.48 -13.95 22.42
C SER A 222 -12.81 -12.57 21.83
N ALA A 223 -12.94 -11.55 22.69
CA ALA A 223 -13.25 -10.20 22.24
C ALA A 223 -12.14 -9.61 21.35
N ILE A 224 -10.86 -9.83 21.73
CA ILE A 224 -9.71 -9.38 20.94
C ILE A 224 -9.66 -10.11 19.60
N PHE A 225 -9.89 -11.41 19.59
CA PHE A 225 -9.89 -12.22 18.37
C PHE A 225 -10.99 -11.81 17.41
N ASP A 226 -12.21 -11.67 17.89
CA ASP A 226 -13.38 -11.28 17.07
C ASP A 226 -13.20 -9.88 16.47
N SER A 227 -12.72 -8.92 17.25
CA SER A 227 -12.42 -7.55 16.79
C SER A 227 -11.34 -7.54 15.70
N ASN A 228 -10.25 -8.28 15.91
CA ASN A 228 -9.16 -8.34 14.94
C ASN A 228 -9.58 -9.06 13.64
N ILE A 229 -10.34 -10.15 13.73
CA ILE A 229 -10.88 -10.84 12.53
C ILE A 229 -11.77 -9.91 11.73
N THR A 230 -12.68 -9.18 12.37
CA THR A 230 -13.56 -8.23 11.68
C THR A 230 -12.74 -7.15 10.95
N SER A 231 -11.71 -6.63 11.60
CA SER A 231 -10.82 -5.64 11.00
C SER A 231 -9.97 -6.21 9.86
N ILE A 232 -9.51 -7.46 9.97
CA ILE A 232 -8.78 -8.15 8.90
C ILE A 232 -9.69 -8.38 7.67
N ILE A 233 -10.94 -8.82 7.89
CA ILE A 233 -11.91 -8.99 6.79
C ILE A 233 -12.11 -7.67 6.05
N THR A 234 -12.30 -6.57 6.79
CA THR A 234 -12.39 -5.22 6.20
C THR A 234 -11.12 -4.87 5.42
N GLY A 235 -9.95 -5.15 5.97
CA GLY A 235 -8.67 -4.96 5.31
C GLY A 235 -8.54 -5.76 4.01
N ILE A 236 -8.95 -7.03 4.00
CA ILE A 236 -8.94 -7.89 2.80
C ILE A 236 -9.87 -7.35 1.71
N ILE A 237 -11.05 -6.88 2.09
CA ILE A 237 -11.98 -6.24 1.15
C ILE A 237 -11.35 -4.99 0.54
N LEU A 238 -10.79 -4.11 1.36
CA LEU A 238 -10.10 -2.91 0.90
C LEU A 238 -8.87 -3.23 0.02
N PHE A 239 -8.15 -4.31 0.31
CA PHE A 239 -7.01 -4.74 -0.49
C PHE A 239 -7.41 -5.25 -1.88
N ASN A 240 -8.51 -6.01 -1.98
CA ASN A 240 -8.97 -6.59 -3.24
C ASN A 240 -9.70 -5.57 -4.13
N PHE A 241 -10.54 -4.74 -3.55
CA PHE A 241 -11.36 -3.77 -4.29
C PHE A 241 -10.75 -2.37 -4.33
N GLY A 242 -9.77 -2.08 -3.47
CA GLY A 242 -9.09 -0.79 -3.43
C GLY A 242 -8.07 -0.62 -4.53
N THR A 243 -7.89 0.61 -4.99
CA THR A 243 -6.87 1.01 -5.96
C THR A 243 -5.85 1.94 -5.30
N GLY A 244 -4.62 1.98 -5.82
CA GLY A 244 -3.58 2.91 -5.42
C GLY A 244 -3.44 3.11 -3.90
N PRO A 245 -3.79 4.29 -3.38
CA PRO A 245 -3.64 4.63 -1.97
C PRO A 245 -4.42 3.72 -1.01
N ILE A 246 -5.63 3.28 -1.40
CA ILE A 246 -6.49 2.42 -0.56
C ILE A 246 -5.82 1.05 -0.36
N ARG A 247 -5.20 0.51 -1.40
CA ARG A 247 -4.50 -0.76 -1.32
C ARG A 247 -3.27 -0.69 -0.42
N GLY A 248 -2.51 0.42 -0.48
CA GLY A 248 -1.39 0.67 0.41
C GLY A 248 -1.80 0.77 1.89
N PHE A 249 -2.90 1.48 2.18
CA PHE A 249 -3.52 1.54 3.50
C PHE A 249 -3.94 0.14 3.99
N ALA A 250 -4.65 -0.64 3.17
CA ALA A 250 -5.13 -1.98 3.52
C ALA A 250 -3.98 -2.94 3.83
N THR A 251 -2.88 -2.87 3.08
CA THR A 251 -1.68 -3.69 3.31
C THR A 251 -1.09 -3.44 4.69
N THR A 252 -0.86 -2.17 5.04
CA THR A 252 -0.31 -1.81 6.36
C THR A 252 -1.27 -2.13 7.49
N LEU A 253 -2.58 -1.98 7.27
CA LEU A 253 -3.63 -2.32 8.23
C LEU A 253 -3.61 -3.82 8.56
N ILE A 254 -3.65 -4.70 7.55
CA ILE A 254 -3.66 -6.16 7.76
C ILE A 254 -2.39 -6.61 8.50
N ILE A 255 -1.21 -6.19 8.03
CA ILE A 255 0.06 -6.54 8.64
C ILE A 255 0.12 -6.04 10.08
N GLY A 256 -0.25 -4.78 10.32
CA GLY A 256 -0.25 -4.17 11.65
C GLY A 256 -1.18 -4.87 12.64
N ILE A 257 -2.38 -5.30 12.20
CA ILE A 257 -3.32 -6.05 13.06
C ILE A 257 -2.74 -7.42 13.43
N VAL A 258 -2.16 -8.16 12.48
CA VAL A 258 -1.55 -9.47 12.76
C VAL A 258 -0.39 -9.33 13.75
N CYS A 259 0.48 -8.35 13.54
CA CYS A 259 1.59 -8.06 14.46
C CYS A 259 1.08 -7.65 15.85
N SER A 260 0.05 -6.82 15.90
CA SER A 260 -0.58 -6.33 17.12
C SER A 260 -1.19 -7.48 17.95
N PHE A 261 -1.94 -8.35 17.29
CA PHE A 261 -2.50 -9.53 17.95
C PHE A 261 -1.40 -10.42 18.52
N PHE A 262 -0.34 -10.68 17.75
CA PHE A 262 0.79 -11.48 18.22
C PHE A 262 1.49 -10.83 19.42
N THR A 263 1.81 -9.54 19.34
CA THR A 263 2.55 -8.87 20.42
C THR A 263 1.71 -8.69 21.68
N ALA A 264 0.43 -8.35 21.55
CA ALA A 264 -0.44 -8.14 22.70
C ALA A 264 -0.85 -9.43 23.41
N VAL A 265 -1.07 -10.53 22.69
CA VAL A 265 -1.55 -11.78 23.28
C VAL A 265 -0.40 -12.70 23.70
N PHE A 266 0.62 -12.85 22.83
CA PHE A 266 1.70 -13.80 23.10
C PHE A 266 2.88 -13.17 23.83
N VAL A 267 3.40 -12.04 23.32
CA VAL A 267 4.63 -11.45 23.89
C VAL A 267 4.37 -10.89 25.29
N THR A 268 3.31 -10.13 25.48
CA THR A 268 3.01 -9.57 26.80
C THR A 268 2.71 -10.67 27.83
N ARG A 269 1.98 -11.71 27.43
CA ARG A 269 1.71 -12.86 28.29
C ARG A 269 3.00 -13.56 28.68
N LEU A 270 3.91 -13.80 27.74
CA LEU A 270 5.21 -14.43 28.03
C LEU A 270 6.02 -13.62 29.04
N VAL A 271 6.03 -12.29 28.92
CA VAL A 271 6.72 -11.40 29.86
C VAL A 271 6.14 -11.50 31.26
N TYR A 272 4.81 -11.50 31.38
CA TYR A 272 4.15 -11.66 32.69
C TYR A 272 4.37 -13.04 33.27
N GLU A 273 4.20 -14.12 32.52
CA GLU A 273 4.41 -15.49 33.00
C GLU A 273 5.86 -15.71 33.46
N TRP A 274 6.84 -15.17 32.69
CA TRP A 274 8.25 -15.25 33.05
C TRP A 274 8.57 -14.52 34.37
N ARG A 275 8.02 -13.33 34.56
CA ARG A 275 8.26 -12.52 35.78
C ARG A 275 7.55 -13.06 36.98
N LEU A 276 6.32 -13.51 36.86
CA LEU A 276 5.54 -14.12 37.92
C LEU A 276 6.07 -15.48 38.30
N GLY A 277 6.66 -16.24 37.35
CA GLY A 277 7.36 -17.49 37.63
C GLY A 277 8.64 -17.34 38.46
N LYS A 278 9.22 -16.12 38.49
CA LYS A 278 10.36 -15.75 39.34
C LYS A 278 9.93 -15.08 40.66
N GLU A 279 8.66 -15.20 41.07
CA GLU A 279 8.06 -14.57 42.26
C GLU A 279 8.24 -13.05 42.30
N LYS A 280 8.53 -12.43 41.14
CA LYS A 280 8.57 -10.97 40.98
C LYS A 280 7.19 -10.48 40.51
N TRP A 281 6.82 -9.26 40.90
CA TRP A 281 5.55 -8.65 40.53
C TRP A 281 4.30 -9.29 41.18
N THR A 282 4.42 -9.92 42.30
CA THR A 282 3.30 -10.49 43.07
C THR A 282 2.29 -9.47 43.58
N ASN A 283 2.71 -8.20 43.73
CA ASN A 283 1.87 -7.07 44.19
C ASN A 283 1.67 -6.00 43.11
N LEU A 284 1.44 -6.43 41.84
CA LEU A 284 1.16 -5.52 40.75
C LEU A 284 -0.22 -4.87 40.91
N THR A 285 -0.23 -3.54 40.77
CA THR A 285 -1.48 -2.77 40.67
C THR A 285 -1.63 -2.28 39.23
N PHE A 286 -2.80 -2.51 38.65
CA PHE A 286 -3.18 -2.02 37.33
C PHE A 286 -4.00 -0.72 37.44
N VAL A 287 -4.01 -0.08 38.59
CA VAL A 287 -4.80 1.10 38.92
C VAL A 287 -3.88 2.21 39.35
N THR A 288 -4.02 3.37 38.75
CA THR A 288 -3.37 4.60 39.19
C THR A 288 -4.39 5.54 39.85
N PRO A 289 -3.98 6.46 40.74
CA PRO A 289 -4.89 7.44 41.30
C PRO A 289 -5.65 8.28 40.24
N LEU A 290 -5.00 8.45 39.08
CA LEU A 290 -5.60 9.14 37.92
C LEU A 290 -6.72 8.30 37.30
N SER A 291 -6.50 7.01 37.11
CA SER A 291 -7.50 6.11 36.52
C SER A 291 -8.69 5.89 37.42
N GLU A 292 -8.46 5.84 38.73
CA GLU A 292 -9.52 5.64 39.73
C GLU A 292 -10.45 6.85 39.82
N LYS A 293 -9.90 8.07 39.66
CA LYS A 293 -10.68 9.30 39.68
C LYS A 293 -11.44 9.53 38.38
N TRP A 294 -10.87 9.16 37.25
CA TRP A 294 -11.40 9.46 35.90
C TRP A 294 -12.35 8.37 35.39
N MET A 295 -12.13 7.12 35.79
CA MET A 295 -12.95 5.95 35.40
C MET A 295 -13.92 5.50 36.50
N ARG A 296 -14.22 6.32 37.50
CA ARG A 296 -15.34 6.05 38.40
C ARG A 296 -16.61 5.95 37.56
N ALA A 297 -17.29 4.80 37.64
CA ALA A 297 -18.56 4.61 36.98
C ALA A 297 -19.45 5.83 37.18
N PRO A 298 -19.91 6.49 36.14
CA PRO A 298 -20.77 7.64 36.28
C PRO A 298 -22.01 7.19 37.07
N LYS A 299 -22.31 7.85 38.17
CA LYS A 299 -23.54 7.64 38.98
C LYS A 299 -24.77 8.11 38.19
N PHE A 300 -24.84 7.80 36.90
CA PHE A 300 -25.94 8.17 36.05
C PHE A 300 -26.96 7.02 36.06
N ASN A 301 -28.11 7.28 36.62
CA ASN A 301 -29.18 6.33 36.65
C ASN A 301 -29.90 6.32 35.28
N PHE A 302 -29.42 5.54 34.34
CA PHE A 302 -30.00 5.41 33.00
C PHE A 302 -31.47 4.96 33.01
N MET A 303 -31.88 4.17 34.01
CA MET A 303 -33.27 3.76 34.19
C MET A 303 -34.15 4.91 34.69
N GLY A 304 -33.58 5.90 35.40
CA GLY A 304 -34.28 7.10 35.80
C GLY A 304 -34.47 8.13 34.68
N ALA A 305 -33.47 8.23 33.79
CA ALA A 305 -33.54 9.11 32.62
C ALA A 305 -34.59 8.67 31.58
N TYR A 306 -34.85 7.38 31.47
CA TYR A 306 -35.89 6.83 30.58
C TYR A 306 -37.31 7.35 30.94
N LYS A 307 -37.60 7.59 32.23
CA LYS A 307 -38.90 8.13 32.68
C LYS A 307 -39.11 9.63 32.41
N THR A 308 -38.05 10.38 32.11
CA THR A 308 -38.15 11.82 31.82
C THR A 308 -38.09 12.13 30.31
N SER A 309 -37.95 11.08 29.46
CA SER A 309 -37.84 11.20 27.99
C SER A 309 -39.13 10.87 27.25
N PHE A 310 -40.26 10.62 27.95
CA PHE A 310 -41.61 10.48 27.40
C PHE A 310 -42.54 11.53 27.97
#